data_2f73376620d7be74bf1d3139672d8eda
#
_entry.id   2f73376620d7be74bf1d3139672d8eda
#
_cell.length_a   1.000
_cell.length_b   1.000
_cell.length_c   1.000
_cell.angle_alpha   90.00
_cell.angle_beta   90.00
_cell.angle_gamma   90.00
#
_symmetry.space_group_name_H-M   'P 1'
#
loop_
_entity.id
_entity.type
_entity.pdbx_description
1 polymer ?
#
loop_
_entity_poly.entity_id
_entity_poly.type
_entity_poly.pdbx_seq_one_letter_code
_entity_poly.pdbx_strand_id
1 'polypeptide(L)'
;MASTTMKEGKERYKSGVIPYKKMGYWEPDYDIKETDVLAMFRLTPQAGVPADECAAAVAGESSTATWTVVWTDRLTACEMYRAKAYRVDPVPNTGPGTKTEQQYFAYIAYDIDLFEGNSIANLTASIIGNVFGMKAVKALRLEDMRIPVAYLHTFQGPATGVVVERERMDKFGRPLLGATTKPKLGLSGRNYGRVVYEALKGGLDFMKDDENINSQSFMHWRDRFLYCMDAVNKASAATGEVKGHYMNVTAGTVEEMIERAEFAKSLGSIIIMIDLVIGYSSIQTMALWARKNDMILHLHRAGNSTYSRQKNHGMAFRVICKWMRMAGVDHIHAGTVVGKLEGDPMMIRGYYDTLLDQQTPVQLEKGIFFEQDWASLNKCMPVASGGIHAGQMHQLIHYLGDDVVLQFGGGTIGHPDGIQAGAVANRTALEVMIQARNEGRDIWNEGPQILKDAAKWCSPLKAGLDTWGDISFNYESTDSPDYVVTPTTST
;
A
#
# COMPACT_ATOMS: atom_id res chain seq x y z
N MET A 1 -22.63 -17.79 38.02
CA MET A 1 -21.57 -16.86 38.44
C MET A 1 -21.76 -16.56 39.89
N ALA A 2 -20.77 -16.86 40.73
CA ALA A 2 -20.84 -16.47 42.15
C ALA A 2 -20.85 -14.94 42.22
N SER A 3 -21.90 -14.38 42.79
CA SER A 3 -21.99 -12.95 43.07
C SER A 3 -20.92 -12.61 44.09
N THR A 4 -19.80 -12.12 43.68
CA THR A 4 -18.83 -11.49 44.57
C THR A 4 -19.50 -10.27 45.15
N THR A 5 -19.56 -10.23 46.46
CA THR A 5 -20.15 -9.07 47.15
C THR A 5 -19.30 -7.83 46.87
N MET A 6 -19.91 -6.64 46.81
CA MET A 6 -19.18 -5.37 46.59
C MET A 6 -18.01 -5.18 47.59
N LYS A 7 -18.00 -5.86 48.72
CA LYS A 7 -16.96 -5.80 49.75
C LYS A 7 -15.73 -6.62 49.35
N GLU A 8 -15.91 -7.84 48.88
CA GLU A 8 -14.83 -8.69 48.32
C GLU A 8 -14.26 -8.05 47.04
N GLY A 9 -15.12 -7.33 46.32
CA GLY A 9 -14.75 -6.52 45.22
C GLY A 9 -13.77 -5.41 45.57
N LYS A 10 -13.99 -4.68 46.64
CA LYS A 10 -13.08 -3.62 47.10
C LYS A 10 -11.72 -4.12 47.56
N GLU A 11 -11.65 -5.34 48.09
CA GLU A 11 -10.38 -5.96 48.49
C GLU A 11 -9.53 -6.44 47.31
N ARG A 12 -10.15 -6.94 46.24
CA ARG A 12 -9.47 -7.37 45.02
C ARG A 12 -9.17 -6.21 44.05
N TYR A 13 -10.05 -5.25 44.00
CA TYR A 13 -9.97 -4.09 43.13
C TYR A 13 -9.64 -2.85 43.96
N LYS A 14 -8.38 -2.48 44.00
CA LYS A 14 -8.04 -1.16 44.50
C LYS A 14 -8.55 -0.14 43.49
N SER A 15 -9.53 0.66 43.85
CA SER A 15 -9.92 1.83 43.07
C SER A 15 -8.71 2.77 42.92
N GLY A 16 -8.52 3.33 41.77
CA GLY A 16 -7.46 4.28 41.50
C GLY A 16 -6.57 3.88 40.33
N VAL A 17 -5.52 4.66 40.13
CA VAL A 17 -4.56 4.46 39.04
C VAL A 17 -3.53 3.40 39.45
N ILE A 18 -3.45 2.33 38.69
CA ILE A 18 -2.42 1.30 38.87
C ILE A 18 -1.73 1.07 37.51
N PRO A 19 -0.47 0.62 37.49
CA PRO A 19 0.23 0.30 36.27
C PRO A 19 -0.54 -0.69 35.39
N TYR A 20 -0.53 -0.49 34.07
CA TYR A 20 -1.22 -1.38 33.10
C TYR A 20 -0.71 -2.83 33.18
N LYS A 21 0.56 -3.02 33.48
CA LYS A 21 1.12 -4.35 33.77
C LYS A 21 0.39 -5.07 34.89
N LYS A 22 0.03 -4.35 35.97
CA LYS A 22 -0.70 -4.90 37.11
C LYS A 22 -2.19 -5.11 36.82
N MET A 23 -2.71 -4.48 35.77
CA MET A 23 -4.07 -4.70 35.30
C MET A 23 -4.19 -5.93 34.35
N GLY A 24 -3.07 -6.61 34.02
CA GLY A 24 -3.07 -7.82 33.22
C GLY A 24 -2.95 -7.61 31.72
N TYR A 25 -2.37 -6.47 31.28
CA TYR A 25 -2.07 -6.19 29.88
C TYR A 25 -0.63 -6.52 29.48
N TRP A 26 0.20 -6.99 30.41
CA TRP A 26 1.52 -7.55 30.18
C TRP A 26 1.53 -9.02 30.56
N GLU A 27 1.80 -9.88 29.60
CA GLU A 27 1.80 -11.33 29.79
C GLU A 27 2.88 -11.97 28.90
N PRO A 28 4.15 -11.97 29.33
CA PRO A 28 5.27 -12.44 28.51
C PRO A 28 5.22 -13.93 28.19
N ASP A 29 4.49 -14.73 28.97
CA ASP A 29 4.28 -16.16 28.76
C ASP A 29 2.97 -16.47 28.02
N TYR A 30 2.36 -15.49 27.36
CA TYR A 30 1.12 -15.68 26.63
C TYR A 30 1.29 -16.65 25.46
N ASP A 31 0.44 -17.67 25.44
CA ASP A 31 0.37 -18.62 24.33
C ASP A 31 -0.50 -18.04 23.20
N ILE A 32 0.17 -17.63 22.13
CA ILE A 32 -0.47 -16.96 20.99
C ILE A 32 -1.38 -17.93 20.25
N LYS A 33 -2.65 -17.58 20.12
CA LYS A 33 -3.63 -18.37 19.39
C LYS A 33 -3.55 -18.10 17.88
N GLU A 34 -3.91 -19.09 17.08
CA GLU A 34 -4.03 -18.91 15.63
C GLU A 34 -5.07 -17.84 15.26
N THR A 35 -6.09 -17.66 16.09
CA THR A 35 -7.19 -16.69 15.92
C THR A 35 -6.84 -15.28 16.41
N ASP A 36 -5.70 -15.06 17.07
CA ASP A 36 -5.33 -13.74 17.53
C ASP A 36 -4.96 -12.80 16.37
N VAL A 37 -5.45 -11.58 16.41
CA VAL A 37 -4.90 -10.48 15.62
C VAL A 37 -3.62 -10.02 16.30
N LEU A 38 -2.50 -10.06 15.62
CA LEU A 38 -1.22 -9.59 16.17
C LEU A 38 -0.86 -8.22 15.57
N ALA A 39 -0.35 -7.34 16.44
CA ALA A 39 0.21 -6.08 16.01
C ALA A 39 1.59 -5.87 16.62
N MET A 40 2.52 -5.35 15.83
CA MET A 40 3.84 -4.97 16.30
C MET A 40 3.99 -3.46 16.20
N PHE A 41 4.25 -2.85 17.35
CA PHE A 41 4.46 -1.41 17.47
C PHE A 41 5.94 -1.11 17.75
N ARG A 42 6.47 -0.11 17.08
CA ARG A 42 7.67 0.58 17.51
C ARG A 42 7.26 1.66 18.50
N LEU A 43 7.77 1.60 19.71
CA LEU A 43 7.47 2.59 20.72
C LEU A 43 8.74 3.27 21.26
N THR A 44 8.60 4.56 21.55
CA THR A 44 9.58 5.36 22.28
C THR A 44 8.92 5.75 23.61
N PRO A 45 9.31 5.15 24.74
CA PRO A 45 8.73 5.50 26.03
C PRO A 45 9.04 6.95 26.42
N GLN A 46 8.18 7.56 27.22
CA GLN A 46 8.54 8.77 27.94
C GLN A 46 9.60 8.48 29.00
N ALA A 47 10.36 9.52 29.35
CA ALA A 47 11.40 9.41 30.37
C ALA A 47 10.83 8.84 31.69
N GLY A 48 11.47 7.77 32.18
CA GLY A 48 11.07 7.11 33.43
C GLY A 48 9.95 6.07 33.28
N VAL A 49 9.39 5.86 32.10
CA VAL A 49 8.41 4.80 31.84
C VAL A 49 9.13 3.55 31.30
N PRO A 50 9.02 2.40 31.97
CA PRO A 50 9.57 1.14 31.45
C PRO A 50 8.92 0.73 30.15
N ALA A 51 9.66 0.09 29.25
CA ALA A 51 9.17 -0.28 27.93
C ALA A 51 7.99 -1.29 27.98
N ASP A 52 8.04 -2.22 28.91
CA ASP A 52 6.98 -3.21 29.14
C ASP A 52 5.69 -2.57 29.72
N GLU A 53 5.81 -1.56 30.59
CA GLU A 53 4.64 -0.77 31.03
C GLU A 53 4.06 0.05 29.87
N CYS A 54 4.93 0.63 29.06
CA CYS A 54 4.52 1.35 27.86
C CYS A 54 3.76 0.43 26.87
N ALA A 55 4.27 -0.78 26.63
CA ALA A 55 3.61 -1.78 25.80
C ALA A 55 2.27 -2.24 26.39
N ALA A 56 2.22 -2.46 27.71
CA ALA A 56 0.97 -2.78 28.42
C ALA A 56 -0.07 -1.65 28.32
N ALA A 57 0.38 -0.40 28.38
CA ALA A 57 -0.50 0.76 28.20
C ALA A 57 -1.08 0.81 26.77
N VAL A 58 -0.25 0.55 25.75
CA VAL A 58 -0.72 0.44 24.36
C VAL A 58 -1.72 -0.70 24.21
N ALA A 59 -1.44 -1.89 24.76
CA ALA A 59 -2.36 -3.03 24.73
C ALA A 59 -3.69 -2.71 25.42
N GLY A 60 -3.62 -2.08 26.58
CA GLY A 60 -4.80 -1.73 27.37
C GLY A 60 -5.70 -0.74 26.65
N GLU A 61 -5.17 0.40 26.29
CA GLU A 61 -5.94 1.52 25.72
C GLU A 61 -6.41 1.25 24.28
N SER A 62 -5.83 0.29 23.59
CA SER A 62 -6.31 -0.18 22.27
C SER A 62 -7.28 -1.35 22.34
N SER A 63 -7.61 -1.84 23.53
CA SER A 63 -8.57 -2.93 23.76
C SER A 63 -9.64 -2.58 24.78
N THR A 64 -9.42 -2.84 26.06
CA THR A 64 -10.47 -2.80 27.09
C THR A 64 -10.21 -1.83 28.22
N ALA A 65 -9.02 -1.23 28.33
CA ALA A 65 -8.64 -0.40 29.45
C ALA A 65 -9.10 1.07 29.35
N THR A 66 -9.04 1.70 30.50
CA THR A 66 -8.97 3.14 30.64
C THR A 66 -7.89 3.48 31.67
N TRP A 67 -7.59 4.77 31.88
CA TRP A 67 -6.52 5.27 32.75
C TRP A 67 -6.63 4.85 34.23
N THR A 68 -7.77 4.28 34.67
CA THR A 68 -8.03 3.85 36.01
C THR A 68 -8.78 2.53 36.04
N VAL A 69 -8.70 1.81 37.17
CA VAL A 69 -9.50 0.60 37.39
C VAL A 69 -10.99 0.98 37.47
N VAL A 70 -11.84 0.25 36.76
CA VAL A 70 -13.29 0.49 36.72
C VAL A 70 -14.08 -0.70 37.26
N TRP A 71 -15.20 -0.41 37.91
CA TRP A 71 -16.07 -1.43 38.50
C TRP A 71 -16.73 -2.34 37.45
N THR A 72 -16.93 -1.80 36.25
CA THR A 72 -17.57 -2.49 35.12
C THR A 72 -16.75 -3.64 34.59
N ASP A 73 -15.45 -3.70 34.86
CA ASP A 73 -14.58 -4.85 34.48
C ASP A 73 -15.11 -6.18 35.06
N ARG A 74 -15.95 -6.13 36.08
CA ARG A 74 -16.56 -7.30 36.71
C ARG A 74 -17.85 -7.75 36.08
N LEU A 75 -18.42 -6.94 35.20
CA LEU A 75 -19.67 -7.24 34.51
C LEU A 75 -19.44 -8.06 33.21
N THR A 76 -18.21 -8.22 32.83
CA THR A 76 -17.82 -8.90 31.59
C THR A 76 -16.73 -9.94 31.86
N ALA A 77 -16.48 -10.80 30.88
CA ALA A 77 -15.30 -11.65 30.86
C ALA A 77 -14.06 -10.86 30.40
N CYS A 78 -13.82 -9.69 30.97
CA CYS A 78 -12.82 -8.72 30.57
C CYS A 78 -11.41 -9.33 30.38
N GLU A 79 -11.07 -10.34 31.20
CA GLU A 79 -9.78 -11.02 31.11
C GLU A 79 -9.56 -11.73 29.77
N MET A 80 -10.62 -12.26 29.16
CA MET A 80 -10.56 -12.83 27.80
C MET A 80 -10.25 -11.77 26.75
N TYR A 81 -10.85 -10.59 26.89
CA TYR A 81 -10.79 -9.54 25.87
C TYR A 81 -9.65 -8.54 26.08
N ARG A 82 -8.87 -8.66 27.16
CA ARG A 82 -7.66 -7.85 27.32
C ARG A 82 -6.66 -8.19 26.24
N ALA A 83 -6.19 -7.20 25.50
CA ALA A 83 -5.03 -7.40 24.65
C ALA A 83 -3.79 -7.68 25.52
N LYS A 84 -2.90 -8.51 25.02
CA LYS A 84 -1.72 -9.01 25.71
C LYS A 84 -0.45 -8.48 25.03
N ALA A 85 0.24 -7.55 25.69
CA ALA A 85 1.62 -7.26 25.32
C ALA A 85 2.47 -8.43 25.84
N TYR A 86 3.00 -9.23 24.91
CA TYR A 86 3.68 -10.49 25.27
C TYR A 86 5.18 -10.46 25.04
N ARG A 87 5.68 -9.44 24.32
CA ARG A 87 7.11 -9.34 24.02
C ARG A 87 7.50 -7.90 23.76
N VAL A 88 8.66 -7.50 24.28
CA VAL A 88 9.28 -6.19 24.02
C VAL A 88 10.77 -6.39 23.75
N ASP A 89 11.23 -6.01 22.57
CA ASP A 89 12.63 -6.11 22.16
C ASP A 89 13.21 -4.72 21.86
N PRO A 90 14.46 -4.45 22.20
CA PRO A 90 15.11 -3.20 21.81
C PRO A 90 15.28 -3.14 20.28
N VAL A 91 15.00 -1.97 19.71
CA VAL A 91 15.23 -1.74 18.27
C VAL A 91 16.74 -1.59 18.01
N PRO A 92 17.31 -2.29 17.01
CA PRO A 92 18.69 -2.16 16.65
C PRO A 92 19.10 -0.70 16.35
N ASN A 93 20.31 -0.35 16.69
CA ASN A 93 20.91 0.98 16.44
C ASN A 93 20.12 2.16 17.06
N THR A 94 19.41 1.93 18.16
CA THR A 94 18.79 2.97 18.99
C THR A 94 19.31 2.93 20.42
N GLY A 95 19.21 4.04 21.17
CA GLY A 95 19.63 4.13 22.56
C GLY A 95 21.06 4.62 22.80
N PRO A 96 21.63 4.31 24.00
CA PRO A 96 22.90 4.86 24.41
C PRO A 96 24.03 4.64 23.41
N GLY A 97 24.76 5.71 23.09
CA GLY A 97 25.86 5.67 22.11
C GLY A 97 25.41 5.88 20.65
N THR A 98 24.14 6.03 20.39
CA THR A 98 23.59 6.33 19.07
C THR A 98 23.04 7.77 19.00
N LYS A 99 22.64 8.22 17.78
CA LYS A 99 21.97 9.51 17.59
C LYS A 99 20.46 9.45 17.86
N THR A 100 19.91 8.26 18.08
CA THR A 100 18.48 7.99 18.21
C THR A 100 18.16 7.57 19.64
N GLU A 101 17.10 8.09 20.23
CA GLU A 101 16.60 7.61 21.53
C GLU A 101 16.29 6.13 21.48
N GLN A 102 16.36 5.48 22.65
CA GLN A 102 16.04 4.06 22.75
C GLN A 102 14.58 3.80 22.33
N GLN A 103 14.43 2.91 21.38
CA GLN A 103 13.14 2.45 20.87
C GLN A 103 12.99 0.95 21.11
N TYR A 104 11.75 0.49 21.12
CA TYR A 104 11.43 -0.91 21.35
C TYR A 104 10.38 -1.39 20.36
N PHE A 105 10.47 -2.65 19.96
CA PHE A 105 9.39 -3.36 19.28
C PHE A 105 8.52 -4.04 20.34
N ALA A 106 7.27 -3.65 20.41
CA ALA A 106 6.27 -4.23 21.29
C ALA A 106 5.31 -5.10 20.48
N TYR A 107 5.18 -6.35 20.87
CA TYR A 107 4.29 -7.33 20.24
C TYR A 107 3.05 -7.51 21.09
N ILE A 108 1.88 -7.32 20.48
CA ILE A 108 0.59 -7.33 21.15
C ILE A 108 -0.36 -8.27 20.44
N ALA A 109 -1.01 -9.16 21.19
CA ALA A 109 -2.05 -10.06 20.73
C ALA A 109 -3.43 -9.53 21.17
N TYR A 110 -4.38 -9.55 20.24
CA TYR A 110 -5.76 -9.14 20.43
C TYR A 110 -6.69 -10.32 20.13
N ASP A 111 -7.66 -10.57 21.00
CA ASP A 111 -8.71 -11.53 20.71
C ASP A 111 -9.53 -11.07 19.50
N ILE A 112 -9.85 -11.99 18.58
CA ILE A 112 -10.59 -11.69 17.35
C ILE A 112 -11.97 -11.09 17.61
N ASP A 113 -12.61 -11.46 18.73
CA ASP A 113 -13.94 -10.98 19.10
C ASP A 113 -13.99 -9.49 19.46
N LEU A 114 -12.83 -8.84 19.57
CA LEU A 114 -12.75 -7.37 19.72
C LEU A 114 -13.11 -6.61 18.45
N PHE A 115 -13.13 -7.28 17.31
CA PHE A 115 -13.26 -6.63 16.01
C PHE A 115 -14.50 -7.07 15.27
N GLU A 116 -15.21 -6.10 14.69
CA GLU A 116 -16.33 -6.37 13.80
C GLU A 116 -15.81 -6.97 12.49
N GLY A 117 -16.38 -8.09 12.07
CA GLY A 117 -16.03 -8.73 10.80
C GLY A 117 -16.30 -7.81 9.60
N ASN A 118 -15.46 -7.89 8.58
CA ASN A 118 -15.57 -7.09 7.35
C ASN A 118 -15.56 -5.56 7.59
N SER A 119 -14.83 -5.07 8.61
CA SER A 119 -14.78 -3.64 8.91
C SER A 119 -13.35 -3.17 9.16
N ILE A 120 -12.71 -2.61 8.15
CA ILE A 120 -11.41 -1.94 8.29
C ILE A 120 -11.54 -0.73 9.24
N ALA A 121 -12.65 0.00 9.17
CA ALA A 121 -12.90 1.16 10.03
C ALA A 121 -12.91 0.79 11.51
N ASN A 122 -13.59 -0.32 11.88
CA ASN A 122 -13.61 -0.78 13.26
C ASN A 122 -12.23 -1.26 13.73
N LEU A 123 -11.56 -2.11 12.93
CA LEU A 123 -10.19 -2.57 13.22
C LEU A 123 -9.24 -1.39 13.49
N THR A 124 -9.25 -0.40 12.60
CA THR A 124 -8.36 0.76 12.70
C THR A 124 -8.70 1.68 13.87
N ALA A 125 -9.98 1.84 14.21
CA ALA A 125 -10.41 2.63 15.36
C ALA A 125 -9.82 2.11 16.68
N SER A 126 -9.59 0.81 16.81
CA SER A 126 -8.92 0.20 17.95
C SER A 126 -7.39 0.28 17.84
N ILE A 127 -6.82 -0.27 16.76
CA ILE A 127 -5.36 -0.48 16.63
C ILE A 127 -4.60 0.84 16.47
N ILE A 128 -5.13 1.79 15.70
CA ILE A 128 -4.52 3.13 15.49
C ILE A 128 -5.38 4.26 16.06
N GLY A 129 -6.14 3.96 17.12
CA GLY A 129 -7.03 4.93 17.78
C GLY A 129 -6.29 5.86 18.74
N ASN A 130 -6.93 6.13 19.88
CA ASN A 130 -6.46 7.10 20.88
C ASN A 130 -5.04 6.85 21.40
N VAL A 131 -4.57 5.62 21.36
CA VAL A 131 -3.24 5.22 21.84
C VAL A 131 -2.11 6.01 21.22
N PHE A 132 -2.27 6.48 19.97
CA PHE A 132 -1.28 7.33 19.29
C PHE A 132 -1.17 8.74 19.86
N GLY A 133 -2.15 9.18 20.65
CA GLY A 133 -2.16 10.47 21.34
C GLY A 133 -1.79 10.41 22.83
N MET A 134 -1.41 9.24 23.37
CA MET A 134 -1.12 9.07 24.78
C MET A 134 0.19 9.73 25.20
N LYS A 135 0.18 10.53 26.27
CA LYS A 135 1.37 11.21 26.79
C LYS A 135 2.43 10.27 27.36
N ALA A 136 2.04 9.08 27.82
CA ALA A 136 2.99 8.08 28.34
C ALA A 136 3.90 7.50 27.27
N VAL A 137 3.50 7.61 26.00
CA VAL A 137 4.26 7.16 24.82
C VAL A 137 4.73 8.40 24.07
N LYS A 138 6.04 8.64 24.04
CA LYS A 138 6.61 9.80 23.33
C LYS A 138 6.42 9.71 21.83
N ALA A 139 6.56 8.51 21.27
CA ALA A 139 6.28 8.22 19.86
C ALA A 139 5.83 6.76 19.73
N LEU A 140 4.93 6.52 18.78
CA LEU A 140 4.35 5.21 18.51
C LEU A 140 4.18 5.01 17.00
N ARG A 141 4.60 3.87 16.48
CA ARG A 141 4.40 3.49 15.08
C ARG A 141 3.90 2.05 14.98
N LEU A 142 2.83 1.85 14.24
CA LEU A 142 2.40 0.50 13.87
C LEU A 142 3.27 0.00 12.72
N GLU A 143 4.10 -1.00 12.99
CA GLU A 143 5.07 -1.52 12.02
C GLU A 143 4.51 -2.66 11.18
N ASP A 144 3.81 -3.60 11.80
CA ASP A 144 3.24 -4.76 11.08
C ASP A 144 2.05 -5.34 11.83
N MET A 145 1.26 -6.17 11.15
CA MET A 145 0.15 -6.93 11.71
C MET A 145 0.12 -8.35 11.12
N ARG A 146 -0.28 -9.33 11.92
CA ARG A 146 -0.79 -10.62 11.44
C ARG A 146 -2.32 -10.62 11.53
N ILE A 147 -2.97 -10.82 10.40
CA ILE A 147 -4.42 -10.95 10.34
C ILE A 147 -4.75 -12.45 10.29
N PRO A 148 -5.46 -13.01 11.27
CA PRO A 148 -5.76 -14.43 11.30
C PRO A 148 -6.74 -14.81 10.16
N VAL A 149 -6.59 -16.04 9.64
CA VAL A 149 -7.45 -16.55 8.55
C VAL A 149 -8.93 -16.44 8.90
N ALA A 150 -9.29 -16.68 10.16
CA ALA A 150 -10.68 -16.55 10.63
C ALA A 150 -11.26 -15.13 10.41
N TYR A 151 -10.44 -14.09 10.62
CA TYR A 151 -10.87 -12.71 10.37
C TYR A 151 -10.84 -12.38 8.87
N LEU A 152 -9.83 -12.87 8.13
CA LEU A 152 -9.77 -12.70 6.66
C LEU A 152 -10.99 -13.24 5.95
N HIS A 153 -11.56 -14.35 6.41
CA HIS A 153 -12.78 -14.95 5.83
C HIS A 153 -14.01 -14.03 5.90
N THR A 154 -13.99 -12.98 6.72
CA THR A 154 -15.05 -11.97 6.75
C THR A 154 -14.94 -10.97 5.60
N PHE A 155 -13.79 -10.88 4.94
CA PHE A 155 -13.52 -9.96 3.83
C PHE A 155 -13.58 -10.69 2.49
N GLN A 156 -13.98 -9.98 1.44
CA GLN A 156 -14.05 -10.55 0.10
C GLN A 156 -12.73 -10.40 -0.69
N GLY A 157 -11.89 -9.44 -0.31
CA GLY A 157 -10.64 -9.11 -0.99
C GLY A 157 -10.84 -8.57 -2.41
N PRO A 158 -9.77 -8.49 -3.22
CA PRO A 158 -9.84 -8.01 -4.60
C PRO A 158 -10.80 -8.83 -5.45
N ALA A 159 -11.67 -8.18 -6.17
CA ALA A 159 -12.69 -8.84 -7.01
C ALA A 159 -12.06 -9.42 -8.29
N THR A 160 -11.25 -8.61 -8.95
CA THR A 160 -10.57 -8.96 -10.21
C THR A 160 -9.22 -9.64 -9.93
N GLY A 161 -8.41 -9.06 -9.09
CA GLY A 161 -7.05 -9.54 -8.82
C GLY A 161 -6.16 -9.50 -10.06
N VAL A 162 -5.00 -10.15 -9.98
CA VAL A 162 -3.98 -10.11 -11.04
C VAL A 162 -4.36 -10.97 -12.25
N VAL A 163 -4.85 -12.18 -12.04
CA VAL A 163 -5.09 -13.15 -13.11
C VAL A 163 -6.21 -12.70 -14.04
N VAL A 164 -7.37 -12.37 -13.48
CA VAL A 164 -8.54 -11.92 -14.26
C VAL A 164 -8.27 -10.60 -14.96
N GLU A 165 -7.47 -9.71 -14.36
CA GLU A 165 -7.06 -8.47 -15.03
C GLU A 165 -6.23 -8.75 -16.29
N ARG A 166 -5.26 -9.68 -16.20
CA ARG A 166 -4.45 -10.08 -17.36
C ARG A 166 -5.29 -10.68 -18.47
N GLU A 167 -6.28 -11.50 -18.12
CA GLU A 167 -7.26 -12.06 -19.08
C GLU A 167 -8.07 -10.96 -19.76
N ARG A 168 -8.59 -9.99 -18.99
CA ARG A 168 -9.36 -8.85 -19.53
C ARG A 168 -8.54 -7.93 -20.41
N MET A 169 -7.28 -7.70 -20.04
CA MET A 169 -6.36 -6.85 -20.80
C MET A 169 -5.72 -7.58 -21.98
N ASP A 170 -5.80 -8.91 -22.03
CA ASP A 170 -5.08 -9.75 -22.97
C ASP A 170 -3.56 -9.45 -22.95
N LYS A 171 -2.97 -9.43 -21.74
CA LYS A 171 -1.55 -9.09 -21.51
C LYS A 171 -0.91 -10.09 -20.55
N PHE A 172 0.04 -10.87 -21.06
CA PHE A 172 0.72 -11.93 -20.31
C PHE A 172 2.24 -11.82 -20.44
N GLY A 173 2.94 -12.35 -19.41
CA GLY A 173 4.40 -12.52 -19.43
C GLY A 173 5.22 -11.23 -19.38
N ARG A 174 4.64 -10.11 -19.03
CA ARG A 174 5.29 -8.82 -18.86
C ARG A 174 4.55 -7.90 -17.90
N PRO A 175 5.20 -6.88 -17.33
CA PRO A 175 4.52 -5.77 -16.68
C PRO A 175 3.51 -5.07 -17.60
N LEU A 176 2.45 -4.51 -17.00
CA LEU A 176 1.57 -3.60 -17.70
C LEU A 176 2.21 -2.21 -17.74
N LEU A 177 2.01 -1.48 -18.83
CA LEU A 177 2.52 -0.13 -19.02
C LEU A 177 1.42 0.90 -18.90
N GLY A 178 1.69 1.97 -18.15
CA GLY A 178 0.80 3.10 -18.04
C GLY A 178 1.51 4.43 -17.96
N ALA A 179 0.72 5.50 -18.00
CA ALA A 179 1.17 6.84 -17.69
C ALA A 179 0.06 7.64 -17.02
N THR A 180 0.45 8.57 -16.15
CA THR A 180 -0.48 9.56 -15.61
C THR A 180 -0.47 10.79 -16.51
N THR A 181 -1.66 11.28 -16.87
CA THR A 181 -1.81 12.49 -17.72
C THR A 181 -1.13 13.70 -17.06
N LYS A 182 -0.38 14.46 -17.85
CA LYS A 182 0.29 15.70 -17.43
C LYS A 182 -0.02 16.83 -18.44
N PRO A 183 -0.10 18.09 -17.99
CA PRO A 183 -0.03 18.56 -16.59
C PRO A 183 -1.16 17.95 -15.74
N LYS A 184 -0.95 17.88 -14.42
CA LYS A 184 -1.95 17.31 -13.49
C LYS A 184 -3.30 17.99 -13.60
N LEU A 185 -3.31 19.32 -13.68
CA LEU A 185 -4.48 20.19 -13.68
C LEU A 185 -4.35 21.24 -14.79
N GLY A 186 -5.50 21.80 -15.22
CA GLY A 186 -5.54 22.95 -16.14
C GLY A 186 -5.90 22.59 -17.60
N LEU A 187 -5.85 21.31 -17.99
CA LEU A 187 -6.28 20.92 -19.34
C LEU A 187 -7.82 20.92 -19.47
N SER A 188 -8.31 21.32 -20.64
CA SER A 188 -9.69 21.05 -21.02
C SER A 188 -9.92 19.56 -21.26
N GLY A 189 -11.15 19.05 -21.12
CA GLY A 189 -11.47 17.63 -21.37
C GLY A 189 -11.02 17.16 -22.74
N ARG A 190 -11.21 17.99 -23.79
CA ARG A 190 -10.76 17.67 -25.15
C ARG A 190 -9.23 17.50 -25.25
N ASN A 191 -8.46 18.41 -24.68
CA ASN A 191 -7.00 18.30 -24.70
C ASN A 191 -6.52 17.15 -23.81
N TYR A 192 -7.17 16.89 -22.71
CA TYR A 192 -6.91 15.75 -21.85
C TYR A 192 -7.07 14.42 -22.61
N GLY A 193 -8.20 14.25 -23.33
CA GLY A 193 -8.43 13.10 -24.21
C GLY A 193 -7.38 12.94 -25.32
N ARG A 194 -6.85 14.05 -25.88
CA ARG A 194 -5.76 13.99 -26.84
C ARG A 194 -4.48 13.39 -26.22
N VAL A 195 -4.12 13.80 -25.03
CA VAL A 195 -2.97 13.22 -24.29
C VAL A 195 -3.17 11.72 -24.09
N VAL A 196 -4.36 11.32 -23.64
CA VAL A 196 -4.71 9.90 -23.46
C VAL A 196 -4.58 9.11 -24.78
N TYR A 197 -5.12 9.63 -25.86
CA TYR A 197 -5.06 8.98 -27.18
C TYR A 197 -3.61 8.78 -27.66
N GLU A 198 -2.80 9.83 -27.64
CA GLU A 198 -1.40 9.77 -28.12
C GLU A 198 -0.57 8.77 -27.35
N ALA A 199 -0.72 8.72 -26.02
CA ALA A 199 0.00 7.80 -25.17
C ALA A 199 -0.42 6.33 -25.40
N LEU A 200 -1.72 6.06 -25.45
CA LEU A 200 -2.24 4.71 -25.67
C LEU A 200 -1.91 4.21 -27.08
N LYS A 201 -2.02 5.08 -28.10
CA LYS A 201 -1.63 4.74 -29.49
C LYS A 201 -0.15 4.43 -29.60
N GLY A 202 0.71 5.07 -28.80
CA GLY A 202 2.15 4.81 -28.77
C GLY A 202 2.54 3.48 -28.12
N GLY A 203 1.60 2.73 -27.53
CA GLY A 203 1.85 1.38 -27.02
C GLY A 203 1.65 1.20 -25.51
N LEU A 204 1.17 2.21 -24.77
CA LEU A 204 0.78 2.00 -23.37
C LEU A 204 -0.50 1.18 -23.28
N ASP A 205 -0.63 0.42 -22.20
CA ASP A 205 -1.83 -0.37 -21.88
C ASP A 205 -2.88 0.48 -21.19
N PHE A 206 -2.43 1.37 -20.28
CA PHE A 206 -3.28 2.25 -19.49
C PHE A 206 -2.85 3.71 -19.54
N MET A 207 -3.84 4.59 -19.45
CA MET A 207 -3.64 5.96 -18.97
C MET A 207 -4.38 6.17 -17.66
N LYS A 208 -4.00 7.18 -16.90
CA LYS A 208 -4.51 7.40 -15.55
C LYS A 208 -4.79 8.88 -15.28
N ASP A 209 -5.93 9.13 -14.67
CA ASP A 209 -6.19 10.41 -13.98
C ASP A 209 -5.19 10.61 -12.82
N ASP A 210 -4.83 11.84 -12.53
CA ASP A 210 -4.04 12.11 -11.32
C ASP A 210 -4.94 12.12 -10.06
N GLU A 211 -4.35 12.02 -8.88
CA GLU A 211 -5.06 11.94 -7.60
C GLU A 211 -5.93 13.17 -7.32
N ASN A 212 -5.57 14.31 -7.87
CA ASN A 212 -6.23 15.57 -7.60
C ASN A 212 -7.14 16.07 -8.75
N ILE A 213 -7.35 15.28 -9.81
CA ILE A 213 -8.29 15.61 -10.87
C ILE A 213 -9.63 14.96 -10.60
N ASN A 214 -10.65 15.75 -10.35
CA ASN A 214 -12.02 15.33 -10.08
C ASN A 214 -13.00 16.08 -10.97
N SER A 215 -13.60 17.20 -10.50
CA SER A 215 -14.48 18.06 -11.29
C SER A 215 -14.13 19.52 -10.99
N GLN A 216 -13.27 20.09 -11.81
CA GLN A 216 -12.82 21.47 -11.66
C GLN A 216 -13.44 22.36 -12.74
N SER A 217 -13.38 23.70 -12.57
CA SER A 217 -13.97 24.67 -13.48
C SER A 217 -13.39 24.60 -14.91
N PHE A 218 -12.14 24.19 -15.08
CA PHE A 218 -11.50 24.02 -16.39
C PHE A 218 -11.85 22.69 -17.05
N MET A 219 -12.35 21.71 -16.29
CA MET A 219 -12.72 20.38 -16.79
C MET A 219 -13.71 19.67 -15.84
N HIS A 220 -14.96 19.58 -16.21
CA HIS A 220 -15.96 18.82 -15.47
C HIS A 220 -15.75 17.31 -15.69
N TRP A 221 -16.09 16.51 -14.69
CA TRP A 221 -15.83 15.07 -14.70
C TRP A 221 -16.51 14.32 -15.85
N ARG A 222 -17.74 14.72 -16.25
CA ARG A 222 -18.45 14.10 -17.37
C ARG A 222 -17.72 14.32 -18.69
N ASP A 223 -17.24 15.54 -18.93
CA ASP A 223 -16.49 15.88 -20.14
C ASP A 223 -15.19 15.08 -20.21
N ARG A 224 -14.44 14.99 -19.08
CA ARG A 224 -13.22 14.19 -19.01
C ARG A 224 -13.49 12.73 -19.36
N PHE A 225 -14.49 12.11 -18.75
CA PHE A 225 -14.82 10.70 -18.98
C PHE A 225 -15.18 10.43 -20.42
N LEU A 226 -15.99 11.29 -21.04
CA LEU A 226 -16.36 11.17 -22.46
C LEU A 226 -15.13 11.25 -23.37
N TYR A 227 -14.28 12.26 -23.21
CA TYR A 227 -13.10 12.42 -24.04
C TYR A 227 -12.04 11.31 -23.78
N CYS A 228 -11.91 10.84 -22.55
CA CYS A 228 -10.99 9.75 -22.24
C CYS A 228 -11.45 8.42 -22.86
N MET A 229 -12.75 8.10 -22.78
CA MET A 229 -13.27 6.87 -23.39
C MET A 229 -13.28 6.92 -24.91
N ASP A 230 -13.56 8.06 -25.51
CA ASP A 230 -13.37 8.25 -26.96
C ASP A 230 -11.91 7.98 -27.37
N ALA A 231 -10.96 8.48 -26.59
CA ALA A 231 -9.53 8.24 -26.80
C ALA A 231 -9.15 6.76 -26.64
N VAL A 232 -9.65 6.09 -25.60
CA VAL A 232 -9.42 4.65 -25.36
C VAL A 232 -9.95 3.83 -26.54
N ASN A 233 -11.17 4.06 -26.97
CA ASN A 233 -11.80 3.32 -28.08
C ASN A 233 -11.06 3.53 -29.40
N LYS A 234 -10.66 4.77 -29.70
CA LYS A 234 -9.87 5.08 -30.91
C LYS A 234 -8.48 4.44 -30.87
N ALA A 235 -7.82 4.47 -29.72
CA ALA A 235 -6.50 3.84 -29.56
C ALA A 235 -6.59 2.31 -29.66
N SER A 236 -7.59 1.69 -29.08
CA SER A 236 -7.85 0.26 -29.21
C SER A 236 -8.08 -0.15 -30.65
N ALA A 237 -8.91 0.62 -31.38
CA ALA A 237 -9.15 0.37 -32.82
C ALA A 237 -7.88 0.56 -33.67
N ALA A 238 -7.04 1.55 -33.33
CA ALA A 238 -5.82 1.85 -34.08
C ALA A 238 -4.68 0.84 -33.83
N THR A 239 -4.64 0.20 -32.66
CA THR A 239 -3.57 -0.71 -32.24
C THR A 239 -3.96 -2.18 -32.28
N GLY A 240 -5.25 -2.48 -32.29
CA GLY A 240 -5.75 -3.85 -32.11
C GLY A 240 -5.60 -4.41 -30.72
N GLU A 241 -5.20 -3.57 -29.74
CA GLU A 241 -4.98 -3.98 -28.35
C GLU A 241 -6.05 -3.45 -27.41
N VAL A 242 -6.36 -4.20 -26.37
CA VAL A 242 -7.19 -3.70 -25.26
C VAL A 242 -6.44 -2.59 -24.53
N LYS A 243 -7.12 -1.47 -24.31
CA LYS A 243 -6.62 -0.28 -23.63
C LYS A 243 -7.58 0.13 -22.51
N GLY A 244 -7.07 0.82 -21.49
CA GLY A 244 -7.89 1.34 -20.41
C GLY A 244 -7.44 2.73 -19.94
N HIS A 245 -8.34 3.38 -19.18
CA HIS A 245 -8.03 4.64 -18.51
C HIS A 245 -8.60 4.61 -17.08
N TYR A 246 -7.76 4.88 -16.08
CA TYR A 246 -8.18 4.94 -14.68
C TYR A 246 -8.94 6.25 -14.44
N MET A 247 -10.27 6.16 -14.51
CA MET A 247 -11.14 7.32 -14.29
C MET A 247 -11.30 7.58 -12.80
N ASN A 248 -10.77 8.71 -12.32
CA ASN A 248 -10.90 9.09 -10.93
C ASN A 248 -12.34 9.49 -10.62
N VAL A 249 -13.04 8.62 -9.90
CA VAL A 249 -14.42 8.84 -9.46
C VAL A 249 -14.52 9.50 -8.09
N THR A 250 -13.38 9.78 -7.45
CA THR A 250 -13.35 10.44 -6.14
C THR A 250 -14.18 11.72 -6.14
N ALA A 251 -15.07 11.84 -5.17
CA ALA A 251 -15.99 12.94 -5.00
C ALA A 251 -16.22 13.28 -3.53
N GLY A 252 -17.05 14.25 -3.25
CA GLY A 252 -17.38 14.69 -1.89
C GLY A 252 -18.22 13.70 -1.09
N THR A 253 -19.00 12.86 -1.78
CA THR A 253 -19.85 11.82 -1.16
C THR A 253 -19.72 10.48 -1.88
N VAL A 254 -20.09 9.40 -1.19
CA VAL A 254 -20.11 8.04 -1.78
C VAL A 254 -21.15 7.95 -2.90
N GLU A 255 -22.29 8.60 -2.76
CA GLU A 255 -23.35 8.64 -3.75
C GLU A 255 -22.87 9.26 -5.07
N GLU A 256 -22.14 10.37 -5.00
CA GLU A 256 -21.52 11.00 -6.18
C GLU A 256 -20.43 10.09 -6.78
N MET A 257 -19.65 9.40 -5.96
CA MET A 257 -18.65 8.45 -6.46
C MET A 257 -19.29 7.31 -7.22
N ILE A 258 -20.41 6.77 -6.72
CA ILE A 258 -21.19 5.73 -7.40
C ILE A 258 -21.76 6.27 -8.71
N GLU A 259 -22.36 7.47 -8.73
CA GLU A 259 -22.87 8.09 -9.96
C GLU A 259 -21.77 8.19 -11.03
N ARG A 260 -20.58 8.65 -10.65
CA ARG A 260 -19.43 8.74 -11.56
C ARG A 260 -18.96 7.37 -12.05
N ALA A 261 -18.93 6.38 -11.16
CA ALA A 261 -18.56 5.01 -11.50
C ALA A 261 -19.56 4.34 -12.46
N GLU A 262 -20.85 4.54 -12.24
CA GLU A 262 -21.91 4.05 -13.13
C GLU A 262 -21.83 4.70 -14.51
N PHE A 263 -21.55 5.99 -14.54
CA PHE A 263 -21.36 6.69 -15.83
C PHE A 263 -20.11 6.18 -16.55
N ALA A 264 -18.98 5.99 -15.86
CA ALA A 264 -17.78 5.39 -16.44
C ALA A 264 -18.05 4.00 -17.03
N LYS A 265 -18.77 3.15 -16.27
CA LYS A 265 -19.22 1.83 -16.74
C LYS A 265 -20.10 1.94 -17.99
N SER A 266 -21.05 2.87 -18.02
CA SER A 266 -21.95 3.07 -19.18
C SER A 266 -21.21 3.46 -20.46
N LEU A 267 -20.04 4.07 -20.34
CA LEU A 267 -19.15 4.39 -21.45
C LEU A 267 -18.25 3.21 -21.88
N GLY A 268 -18.32 2.07 -21.19
CA GLY A 268 -17.50 0.89 -21.46
C GLY A 268 -16.13 0.89 -20.78
N SER A 269 -15.93 1.72 -19.77
CA SER A 269 -14.71 1.64 -18.95
C SER A 269 -14.60 0.29 -18.23
N ILE A 270 -13.40 -0.25 -18.16
CA ILE A 270 -13.09 -1.50 -17.45
C ILE A 270 -12.53 -1.25 -16.04
N ILE A 271 -12.13 -0.01 -15.75
CA ILE A 271 -11.44 0.36 -14.53
C ILE A 271 -11.86 1.74 -14.04
N ILE A 272 -12.02 1.86 -12.72
CA ILE A 272 -12.21 3.13 -12.02
C ILE A 272 -11.12 3.33 -10.98
N MET A 273 -10.91 4.57 -10.58
CA MET A 273 -9.92 4.96 -9.59
C MET A 273 -10.57 5.69 -8.42
N ILE A 274 -10.08 5.40 -7.23
CA ILE A 274 -10.37 6.12 -5.98
C ILE A 274 -9.07 6.48 -5.27
N ASP A 275 -9.14 7.41 -4.34
CA ASP A 275 -8.02 7.85 -3.53
C ASP A 275 -8.12 7.33 -2.09
N LEU A 276 -6.99 7.05 -1.46
CA LEU A 276 -6.90 6.60 -0.06
C LEU A 276 -7.58 7.58 0.91
N VAL A 277 -7.53 8.87 0.60
CA VAL A 277 -8.07 9.94 1.46
C VAL A 277 -9.58 9.93 1.65
N ILE A 278 -10.32 9.12 0.88
CA ILE A 278 -11.79 9.01 1.04
C ILE A 278 -12.21 8.23 2.30
N GLY A 279 -11.27 7.53 2.93
CA GLY A 279 -11.49 6.77 4.15
C GLY A 279 -11.92 5.31 3.93
N TYR A 280 -11.74 4.50 4.95
CA TYR A 280 -11.84 3.04 4.84
C TYR A 280 -13.22 2.54 4.47
N SER A 281 -14.28 3.07 5.08
CA SER A 281 -15.66 2.67 4.77
C SER A 281 -16.06 3.01 3.33
N SER A 282 -15.64 4.18 2.84
CA SER A 282 -15.88 4.57 1.44
C SER A 282 -15.10 3.68 0.47
N ILE A 283 -13.87 3.30 0.81
CA ILE A 283 -13.08 2.36 0.01
C ILE A 283 -13.78 1.00 -0.07
N GLN A 284 -14.23 0.46 1.07
CA GLN A 284 -14.96 -0.82 1.09
C GLN A 284 -16.29 -0.74 0.32
N THR A 285 -17.01 0.39 0.39
CA THR A 285 -18.23 0.61 -0.40
C THR A 285 -17.93 0.56 -1.91
N MET A 286 -16.87 1.26 -2.34
CA MET A 286 -16.48 1.28 -3.74
C MET A 286 -15.93 -0.08 -4.23
N ALA A 287 -15.24 -0.82 -3.37
CA ALA A 287 -14.79 -2.19 -3.66
C ALA A 287 -15.98 -3.14 -3.86
N LEU A 288 -17.00 -3.02 -3.00
CA LEU A 288 -18.23 -3.80 -3.14
C LEU A 288 -19.00 -3.43 -4.42
N TRP A 289 -19.06 -2.14 -4.75
CA TRP A 289 -19.66 -1.68 -6.01
C TRP A 289 -18.91 -2.24 -7.22
N ALA A 290 -17.58 -2.14 -7.22
CA ALA A 290 -16.71 -2.63 -8.30
C ALA A 290 -16.91 -4.14 -8.53
N ARG A 291 -16.95 -4.92 -7.44
CA ARG A 291 -17.24 -6.36 -7.47
C ARG A 291 -18.57 -6.68 -8.12
N LYS A 292 -19.66 -5.97 -7.72
CA LYS A 292 -21.00 -6.17 -8.26
C LYS A 292 -21.13 -5.75 -9.72
N ASN A 293 -20.31 -4.85 -10.18
CA ASN A 293 -20.34 -4.24 -11.51
C ASN A 293 -19.23 -4.73 -12.44
N ASP A 294 -18.46 -5.72 -12.01
CA ASP A 294 -17.39 -6.32 -12.79
C ASP A 294 -16.35 -5.29 -13.26
N MET A 295 -15.96 -4.37 -12.38
CA MET A 295 -15.00 -3.30 -12.62
C MET A 295 -13.71 -3.54 -11.86
N ILE A 296 -12.56 -3.19 -12.47
CA ILE A 296 -11.28 -3.13 -11.79
C ILE A 296 -11.25 -1.87 -10.92
N LEU A 297 -10.82 -1.99 -9.67
CA LEU A 297 -10.72 -0.87 -8.74
C LEU A 297 -9.26 -0.53 -8.47
N HIS A 298 -8.82 0.62 -8.96
CA HIS A 298 -7.51 1.17 -8.69
C HIS A 298 -7.56 2.14 -7.50
N LEU A 299 -6.64 1.96 -6.52
CA LEU A 299 -6.48 2.86 -5.39
C LEU A 299 -5.19 3.67 -5.52
N HIS A 300 -5.30 5.00 -5.53
CA HIS A 300 -4.17 5.89 -5.38
C HIS A 300 -3.87 6.15 -3.91
N ARG A 301 -2.60 5.99 -3.50
CA ARG A 301 -2.20 6.08 -2.09
C ARG A 301 -1.93 7.50 -1.59
N ALA A 302 -2.36 8.55 -2.30
CA ALA A 302 -2.15 9.93 -1.86
C ALA A 302 -2.55 10.12 -0.39
N GLY A 303 -1.70 10.81 0.37
CA GLY A 303 -1.87 10.99 1.81
C GLY A 303 -1.19 9.94 2.69
N ASN A 304 -0.79 8.77 2.18
CA ASN A 304 -0.17 7.74 3.02
C ASN A 304 1.13 8.19 3.68
N SER A 305 1.90 9.05 3.02
CA SER A 305 3.19 9.50 3.55
C SER A 305 3.06 10.39 4.80
N THR A 306 1.88 10.94 5.07
CA THR A 306 1.60 11.61 6.34
C THR A 306 1.63 10.63 7.52
N TYR A 307 1.37 9.35 7.28
CA TYR A 307 1.45 8.27 8.27
C TYR A 307 2.77 7.51 8.24
N SER A 308 3.33 7.27 7.05
CA SER A 308 4.40 6.29 6.86
C SER A 308 5.81 6.89 6.79
N ARG A 309 5.95 8.21 6.53
CA ARG A 309 7.24 8.83 6.29
C ARG A 309 8.17 8.85 7.51
N GLN A 310 7.63 8.99 8.70
CA GLN A 310 8.41 9.07 9.93
C GLN A 310 8.68 7.69 10.51
N LYS A 311 9.96 7.41 10.81
CA LYS A 311 10.41 6.11 11.30
C LYS A 311 9.92 5.79 12.71
N ASN A 312 9.72 6.79 13.54
CA ASN A 312 9.40 6.63 14.97
C ASN A 312 7.91 6.82 15.31
N HIS A 313 7.12 7.43 14.42
CA HIS A 313 5.72 7.73 14.71
C HIS A 313 4.86 7.58 13.45
N GLY A 314 3.65 7.02 13.60
CA GLY A 314 2.70 6.83 12.52
C GLY A 314 2.41 5.37 12.22
N MET A 315 2.46 4.99 10.93
CA MET A 315 2.08 3.64 10.49
C MET A 315 2.88 3.25 9.25
N ALA A 316 3.46 2.06 9.24
CA ALA A 316 4.17 1.53 8.09
C ALA A 316 3.23 1.28 6.90
N PHE A 317 3.70 1.57 5.70
CA PHE A 317 2.88 1.40 4.49
C PHE A 317 2.47 -0.05 4.23
N ARG A 318 3.25 -1.04 4.68
CA ARG A 318 2.86 -2.45 4.56
C ARG A 318 1.55 -2.79 5.27
N VAL A 319 1.25 -2.12 6.37
CA VAL A 319 -0.03 -2.28 7.08
C VAL A 319 -1.17 -1.75 6.20
N ILE A 320 -0.97 -0.60 5.55
CA ILE A 320 -1.94 -0.06 4.58
C ILE A 320 -2.12 -1.05 3.42
N CYS A 321 -1.05 -1.67 2.90
CA CYS A 321 -1.16 -2.70 1.87
C CYS A 321 -2.04 -3.88 2.33
N LYS A 322 -1.86 -4.37 3.55
CA LYS A 322 -2.68 -5.44 4.12
C LYS A 322 -4.16 -5.03 4.19
N TRP A 323 -4.44 -3.88 4.75
CA TRP A 323 -5.82 -3.40 4.88
C TRP A 323 -6.49 -3.15 3.53
N MET A 324 -5.77 -2.63 2.55
CA MET A 324 -6.34 -2.37 1.23
C MET A 324 -6.58 -3.65 0.42
N ARG A 325 -5.71 -4.66 0.55
CA ARG A 325 -5.98 -5.98 0.00
C ARG A 325 -7.22 -6.61 0.63
N MET A 326 -7.40 -6.52 1.96
CA MET A 326 -8.62 -6.94 2.66
C MET A 326 -9.84 -6.18 2.18
N ALA A 327 -9.75 -4.85 2.08
CA ALA A 327 -10.84 -3.97 1.64
C ALA A 327 -11.35 -4.27 0.24
N GLY A 328 -10.52 -4.88 -0.62
CA GLY A 328 -10.93 -5.36 -1.93
C GLY A 328 -10.52 -4.48 -3.10
N VAL A 329 -9.47 -3.66 -2.97
CA VAL A 329 -8.91 -2.94 -4.13
C VAL A 329 -8.11 -3.90 -5.00
N ASP A 330 -8.18 -3.72 -6.31
CA ASP A 330 -7.45 -4.54 -7.28
C ASP A 330 -6.04 -4.01 -7.56
N HIS A 331 -5.85 -2.68 -7.46
CA HIS A 331 -4.56 -2.01 -7.63
C HIS A 331 -4.27 -1.09 -6.45
N ILE A 332 -2.97 -0.99 -6.09
CA ILE A 332 -2.48 0.04 -5.17
C ILE A 332 -1.08 0.50 -5.57
N HIS A 333 -0.83 1.81 -5.53
CA HIS A 333 0.53 2.34 -5.67
C HIS A 333 1.42 1.85 -4.53
N ALA A 334 2.53 1.17 -4.86
CA ALA A 334 3.39 0.52 -3.86
C ALA A 334 4.88 0.89 -3.95
N GLY A 335 5.23 1.89 -4.75
CA GLY A 335 6.60 2.37 -4.91
C GLY A 335 7.33 1.81 -6.12
N THR A 336 8.48 2.41 -6.45
CA THR A 336 9.20 2.17 -7.70
C THR A 336 10.61 1.62 -7.52
N VAL A 337 11.16 1.61 -6.33
CA VAL A 337 12.58 1.33 -6.03
C VAL A 337 13.53 2.43 -6.53
N VAL A 338 13.34 2.92 -7.74
CA VAL A 338 14.29 3.83 -8.43
C VAL A 338 13.76 5.25 -8.62
N GLY A 339 12.51 5.52 -8.26
CA GLY A 339 11.85 6.80 -8.53
C GLY A 339 12.13 7.88 -7.48
N LYS A 340 11.45 9.02 -7.65
CA LYS A 340 11.62 10.22 -6.82
C LYS A 340 10.91 10.19 -5.46
N LEU A 341 10.04 9.21 -5.22
CA LEU A 341 9.28 9.09 -3.99
C LEU A 341 10.01 8.22 -2.97
N GLU A 342 9.75 8.49 -1.69
CA GLU A 342 10.28 7.70 -0.58
C GLU A 342 10.06 6.20 -0.79
N GLY A 343 11.08 5.41 -0.55
CA GLY A 343 10.99 3.96 -0.58
C GLY A 343 12.37 3.29 -0.64
N ASP A 344 12.72 2.61 0.43
CA ASP A 344 13.85 1.69 0.44
C ASP A 344 13.57 0.48 -0.45
N PRO A 345 14.51 0.00 -1.29
CA PRO A 345 14.29 -1.11 -2.22
C PRO A 345 13.80 -2.40 -1.55
N MET A 346 14.35 -2.76 -0.40
CA MET A 346 13.96 -3.97 0.32
C MET A 346 12.57 -3.83 0.94
N MET A 347 12.26 -2.66 1.50
CA MET A 347 10.91 -2.36 2.02
C MET A 347 9.86 -2.42 0.91
N ILE A 348 10.16 -1.86 -0.27
CA ILE A 348 9.25 -1.93 -1.42
C ILE A 348 9.03 -3.37 -1.86
N ARG A 349 10.06 -4.21 -1.93
CA ARG A 349 9.90 -5.64 -2.20
C ARG A 349 8.98 -6.30 -1.18
N GLY A 350 9.11 -5.96 0.11
CA GLY A 350 8.19 -6.44 1.15
C GLY A 350 6.73 -6.03 0.92
N TYR A 351 6.48 -4.83 0.38
CA TYR A 351 5.12 -4.42 0.00
C TYR A 351 4.58 -5.25 -1.17
N TYR A 352 5.43 -5.53 -2.18
CA TYR A 352 5.05 -6.36 -3.32
C TYR A 352 4.76 -7.81 -2.87
N ASP A 353 5.60 -8.40 -2.03
CA ASP A 353 5.37 -9.73 -1.45
C ASP A 353 4.02 -9.76 -0.70
N THR A 354 3.74 -8.75 0.12
CA THR A 354 2.47 -8.63 0.86
C THR A 354 1.24 -8.55 -0.07
N LEU A 355 1.37 -7.92 -1.22
CA LEU A 355 0.27 -7.75 -2.17
C LEU A 355 0.09 -8.94 -3.11
N LEU A 356 1.18 -9.65 -3.44
CA LEU A 356 1.22 -10.67 -4.48
C LEU A 356 1.29 -12.10 -3.97
N ASP A 357 1.91 -12.34 -2.80
CA ASP A 357 2.07 -13.70 -2.32
C ASP A 357 0.80 -14.22 -1.67
N GLN A 358 0.59 -15.53 -1.75
CA GLN A 358 -0.49 -16.21 -1.03
C GLN A 358 -0.11 -16.44 0.44
N GLN A 359 1.16 -16.69 0.68
CA GLN A 359 1.76 -16.78 2.01
C GLN A 359 3.01 -15.92 2.03
N THR A 360 3.09 -15.00 2.97
CA THR A 360 4.23 -14.10 3.15
C THR A 360 4.98 -14.54 4.40
N PRO A 361 6.20 -15.09 4.29
CA PRO A 361 7.00 -15.49 5.45
C PRO A 361 7.58 -14.27 6.17
N VAL A 362 8.06 -14.46 7.40
CA VAL A 362 8.84 -13.45 8.13
C VAL A 362 10.13 -13.16 7.35
N GLN A 363 10.38 -11.87 7.07
CA GLN A 363 11.57 -11.37 6.38
C GLN A 363 11.93 -10.00 6.95
N LEU A 364 12.74 -9.99 8.00
CA LEU A 364 13.06 -8.76 8.75
C LEU A 364 13.80 -7.73 7.90
N GLU A 365 14.60 -8.17 6.93
CA GLU A 365 15.30 -7.31 5.97
C GLU A 365 14.35 -6.60 4.99
N LYS A 366 13.12 -7.09 4.85
CA LYS A 366 12.03 -6.44 4.11
C LYS A 366 11.01 -5.77 5.04
N GLY A 367 11.32 -5.73 6.34
CA GLY A 367 10.43 -5.21 7.37
C GLY A 367 9.17 -6.02 7.60
N ILE A 368 9.14 -7.31 7.24
CA ILE A 368 8.02 -8.22 7.48
C ILE A 368 8.28 -8.96 8.78
N PHE A 369 7.53 -8.62 9.83
CA PHE A 369 7.72 -9.13 11.18
C PHE A 369 6.83 -10.31 11.52
N PHE A 370 5.74 -10.48 10.80
CA PHE A 370 4.82 -11.61 10.95
C PHE A 370 4.65 -12.33 9.64
N GLU A 371 4.57 -13.64 9.71
CA GLU A 371 4.02 -14.42 8.60
C GLU A 371 2.56 -14.04 8.35
N GLN A 372 2.12 -14.10 7.12
CA GLN A 372 0.75 -13.83 6.74
C GLN A 372 0.26 -14.87 5.75
N ASP A 373 -0.71 -15.68 6.16
CA ASP A 373 -1.53 -16.49 5.27
C ASP A 373 -2.70 -15.64 4.78
N TRP A 374 -2.84 -15.50 3.47
CA TRP A 374 -3.93 -14.74 2.86
C TRP A 374 -5.16 -15.59 2.56
N ALA A 375 -5.17 -16.85 2.98
CA ALA A 375 -6.24 -17.79 2.71
C ALA A 375 -6.57 -17.86 1.21
N SER A 376 -7.79 -17.51 0.81
CA SER A 376 -8.21 -17.50 -0.60
C SER A 376 -8.36 -16.09 -1.19
N LEU A 377 -7.95 -15.04 -0.48
CA LEU A 377 -8.04 -13.68 -1.00
C LEU A 377 -7.15 -13.50 -2.23
N ASN A 378 -7.72 -12.93 -3.29
CA ASN A 378 -6.98 -12.63 -4.50
C ASN A 378 -5.79 -11.69 -4.24
N LYS A 379 -4.82 -11.73 -5.15
CA LYS A 379 -3.70 -10.81 -5.19
C LYS A 379 -4.18 -9.42 -5.56
N CYS A 380 -3.47 -8.40 -5.04
CA CYS A 380 -3.66 -7.01 -5.43
C CYS A 380 -2.48 -6.58 -6.30
N MET A 381 -2.74 -6.01 -7.49
CA MET A 381 -1.71 -5.59 -8.43
C MET A 381 -0.98 -4.34 -7.91
N PRO A 382 0.33 -4.40 -7.63
CA PRO A 382 1.09 -3.20 -7.30
C PRO A 382 1.23 -2.27 -8.51
N VAL A 383 1.30 -0.97 -8.24
CA VAL A 383 1.55 0.04 -9.26
C VAL A 383 2.80 0.83 -8.89
N ALA A 384 3.78 0.85 -9.79
CA ALA A 384 5.01 1.61 -9.66
C ALA A 384 4.89 2.94 -10.40
N SER A 385 4.90 4.04 -9.67
CA SER A 385 4.75 5.39 -10.23
C SER A 385 5.59 6.40 -9.46
N GLY A 386 6.15 7.38 -10.17
CA GLY A 386 6.82 8.51 -9.57
C GLY A 386 8.28 8.68 -9.97
N GLY A 387 8.55 9.35 -11.10
CA GLY A 387 9.89 9.71 -11.54
C GLY A 387 10.67 8.58 -12.20
N ILE A 388 9.99 7.67 -12.89
CA ILE A 388 10.62 6.59 -13.66
C ILE A 388 10.68 6.92 -15.14
N HIS A 389 11.66 6.37 -15.84
CA HIS A 389 11.90 6.54 -17.28
C HIS A 389 12.45 5.26 -17.94
N ALA A 390 12.43 5.18 -19.26
CA ALA A 390 12.80 3.98 -20.03
C ALA A 390 14.20 3.42 -19.69
N GLY A 391 15.15 4.28 -19.34
CA GLY A 391 16.52 3.88 -18.97
C GLY A 391 16.61 3.02 -17.70
N GLN A 392 15.58 3.05 -16.86
CA GLN A 392 15.51 2.27 -15.61
C GLN A 392 14.75 0.94 -15.77
N MET A 393 14.33 0.59 -16.97
CA MET A 393 13.47 -0.58 -17.23
C MET A 393 14.05 -1.89 -16.67
N HIS A 394 15.35 -2.10 -16.85
CA HIS A 394 16.06 -3.27 -16.33
C HIS A 394 15.98 -3.39 -14.82
N GLN A 395 16.13 -2.28 -14.09
CA GLN A 395 16.02 -2.23 -12.63
C GLN A 395 14.58 -2.50 -12.17
N LEU A 396 13.60 -1.86 -12.85
CA LEU A 396 12.19 -2.04 -12.53
C LEU A 396 11.76 -3.50 -12.66
N ILE A 397 12.11 -4.17 -13.75
CA ILE A 397 11.76 -5.58 -13.96
C ILE A 397 12.50 -6.48 -12.97
N HIS A 398 13.78 -6.21 -12.71
CA HIS A 398 14.57 -7.00 -11.75
C HIS A 398 13.99 -6.96 -10.33
N TYR A 399 13.60 -5.78 -9.84
CA TYR A 399 13.10 -5.62 -8.48
C TYR A 399 11.62 -5.98 -8.33
N LEU A 400 10.78 -5.68 -9.33
CA LEU A 400 9.34 -5.68 -9.20
C LEU A 400 8.65 -6.86 -9.90
N GLY A 401 9.34 -7.55 -10.79
CA GLY A 401 8.79 -8.69 -11.54
C GLY A 401 7.76 -8.28 -12.60
N ASP A 402 6.89 -9.23 -12.96
CA ASP A 402 5.89 -9.04 -14.03
C ASP A 402 4.52 -8.55 -13.54
N ASP A 403 4.14 -8.93 -12.32
CA ASP A 403 2.83 -8.58 -11.76
C ASP A 403 2.84 -7.16 -11.18
N VAL A 404 2.99 -6.18 -12.05
CA VAL A 404 3.05 -4.75 -11.73
C VAL A 404 2.58 -3.91 -12.90
N VAL A 405 1.99 -2.74 -12.61
CA VAL A 405 1.77 -1.69 -13.59
C VAL A 405 2.86 -0.63 -13.46
N LEU A 406 3.66 -0.43 -14.49
CA LEU A 406 4.70 0.59 -14.55
C LEU A 406 4.12 1.89 -15.13
N GLN A 407 4.05 2.95 -14.32
CA GLN A 407 3.42 4.24 -14.67
C GLN A 407 4.48 5.32 -14.97
N PHE A 408 4.71 5.61 -16.23
CA PHE A 408 5.73 6.53 -16.73
C PHE A 408 5.16 7.94 -17.03
N GLY A 409 4.63 8.65 -16.03
CA GLY A 409 4.01 9.96 -16.24
C GLY A 409 4.90 10.95 -17.01
N GLY A 410 5.88 11.54 -16.35
CA GLY A 410 6.85 12.44 -16.98
C GLY A 410 7.68 11.78 -18.07
N GLY A 411 8.09 10.52 -17.85
CA GLY A 411 8.86 9.73 -18.79
C GLY A 411 8.12 9.34 -20.09
N THR A 412 6.83 9.64 -20.21
CA THR A 412 6.04 9.55 -21.43
C THR A 412 5.71 10.92 -22.00
N ILE A 413 5.05 11.74 -21.15
CA ILE A 413 4.44 13.03 -21.60
C ILE A 413 5.51 14.08 -21.89
N GLY A 414 6.65 14.03 -21.21
CA GLY A 414 7.76 14.96 -21.36
C GLY A 414 8.80 14.57 -22.43
N HIS A 415 8.52 13.56 -23.26
CA HIS A 415 9.48 13.11 -24.27
C HIS A 415 9.76 14.21 -25.33
N PRO A 416 11.03 14.43 -25.73
CA PRO A 416 11.39 15.48 -26.68
C PRO A 416 10.61 15.45 -28.00
N ASP A 417 10.34 14.25 -28.52
CA ASP A 417 9.62 14.03 -29.78
C ASP A 417 8.10 13.86 -29.58
N GLY A 418 7.59 14.19 -28.42
CA GLY A 418 6.16 14.17 -28.09
C GLY A 418 5.67 12.89 -27.42
N ILE A 419 4.39 12.89 -27.05
CA ILE A 419 3.77 11.90 -26.16
C ILE A 419 3.82 10.48 -26.76
N GLN A 420 3.46 10.36 -28.03
CA GLN A 420 3.44 9.05 -28.71
C GLN A 420 4.85 8.45 -28.78
N ALA A 421 5.87 9.27 -29.05
CA ALA A 421 7.27 8.84 -29.05
C ALA A 421 7.71 8.36 -27.64
N GLY A 422 7.31 9.06 -26.58
CA GLY A 422 7.57 8.65 -25.21
C GLY A 422 6.93 7.29 -24.85
N ALA A 423 5.72 7.06 -25.32
CA ALA A 423 5.06 5.76 -25.17
C ALA A 423 5.78 4.65 -25.94
N VAL A 424 6.19 4.91 -27.18
CA VAL A 424 7.00 3.97 -28.01
C VAL A 424 8.32 3.66 -27.30
N ALA A 425 9.02 4.65 -26.76
CA ALA A 425 10.27 4.46 -26.03
C ALA A 425 10.11 3.51 -24.85
N ASN A 426 9.09 3.73 -24.01
CA ASN A 426 8.82 2.89 -22.84
C ASN A 426 8.40 1.48 -23.25
N ARG A 427 7.57 1.34 -24.30
CA ARG A 427 7.14 0.03 -24.80
C ARG A 427 8.32 -0.75 -25.39
N THR A 428 9.16 -0.13 -26.21
CA THR A 428 10.36 -0.76 -26.76
C THR A 428 11.31 -1.20 -25.65
N ALA A 429 11.57 -0.33 -24.66
CA ALA A 429 12.43 -0.68 -23.53
C ALA A 429 11.91 -1.90 -22.76
N LEU A 430 10.60 -1.98 -22.54
CA LEU A 430 9.98 -3.14 -21.89
C LEU A 430 10.15 -4.41 -22.73
N GLU A 431 9.80 -4.38 -23.99
CA GLU A 431 9.80 -5.57 -24.86
C GLU A 431 11.20 -6.16 -25.04
N VAL A 432 12.20 -5.33 -25.30
CA VAL A 432 13.58 -5.82 -25.45
C VAL A 432 14.13 -6.38 -24.14
N MET A 433 13.73 -5.82 -23.01
CA MET A 433 14.16 -6.30 -21.70
C MET A 433 13.52 -7.64 -21.35
N ILE A 434 12.22 -7.80 -21.63
CA ILE A 434 11.51 -9.08 -21.44
C ILE A 434 12.07 -10.16 -22.37
N GLN A 435 12.34 -9.82 -23.63
CA GLN A 435 12.96 -10.75 -24.57
C GLN A 435 14.32 -11.21 -24.06
N ALA A 436 15.19 -10.29 -23.67
CA ALA A 436 16.52 -10.61 -23.15
C ALA A 436 16.45 -11.52 -21.89
N ARG A 437 15.55 -11.21 -20.97
CA ARG A 437 15.31 -12.06 -19.81
C ARG A 437 14.87 -13.47 -20.19
N ASN A 438 13.94 -13.59 -21.13
CA ASN A 438 13.42 -14.89 -21.59
C ASN A 438 14.48 -15.71 -22.36
N GLU A 439 15.47 -15.05 -22.94
CA GLU A 439 16.66 -15.66 -23.54
C GLU A 439 17.70 -16.07 -22.48
N GLY A 440 17.44 -15.81 -21.19
CA GLY A 440 18.32 -16.15 -20.06
C GLY A 440 19.47 -15.17 -19.84
N ARG A 441 19.41 -13.96 -20.42
CA ARG A 441 20.42 -12.91 -20.20
C ARG A 441 20.26 -12.27 -18.82
N ASP A 442 21.36 -11.83 -18.25
CA ASP A 442 21.40 -11.08 -17.00
C ASP A 442 20.97 -9.62 -17.24
N ILE A 443 19.66 -9.36 -17.14
CA ILE A 443 19.12 -8.02 -17.37
C ILE A 443 19.60 -6.99 -16.34
N TRP A 444 20.06 -7.42 -15.15
CA TRP A 444 20.59 -6.50 -14.16
C TRP A 444 21.92 -5.90 -14.64
N ASN A 445 22.85 -6.74 -15.05
CA ASN A 445 24.17 -6.31 -15.48
C ASN A 445 24.22 -5.86 -16.95
N GLU A 446 23.48 -6.54 -17.84
CA GLU A 446 23.46 -6.26 -19.28
C GLU A 446 22.44 -5.21 -19.68
N GLY A 447 21.47 -4.88 -18.81
CA GLY A 447 20.33 -4.03 -19.14
C GLY A 447 20.67 -2.69 -19.79
N PRO A 448 21.65 -1.92 -19.27
CA PRO A 448 22.05 -0.67 -19.92
C PRO A 448 22.55 -0.86 -21.37
N GLN A 449 23.26 -1.97 -21.64
CA GLN A 449 23.73 -2.26 -22.99
C GLN A 449 22.60 -2.71 -23.92
N ILE A 450 21.66 -3.54 -23.40
CA ILE A 450 20.47 -3.96 -24.15
C ILE A 450 19.67 -2.74 -24.61
N LEU A 451 19.46 -1.75 -23.73
CA LEU A 451 18.75 -0.51 -24.07
C LEU A 451 19.53 0.32 -25.11
N LYS A 452 20.85 0.44 -24.99
CA LYS A 452 21.69 1.14 -25.98
C LYS A 452 21.65 0.47 -27.35
N ASP A 453 21.61 -0.85 -27.39
CA ASP A 453 21.52 -1.60 -28.64
C ASP A 453 20.14 -1.41 -29.32
N ALA A 454 19.07 -1.43 -28.54
CA ALA A 454 17.73 -1.13 -29.02
C ALA A 454 17.59 0.33 -29.51
N ALA A 455 18.27 1.26 -28.88
CA ALA A 455 18.29 2.67 -29.28
C ALA A 455 18.91 2.91 -30.67
N LYS A 456 19.70 1.95 -31.20
CA LYS A 456 20.27 2.05 -32.57
C LYS A 456 19.20 1.99 -33.65
N TRP A 457 18.10 1.30 -33.40
CA TRP A 457 17.00 1.15 -34.35
C TRP A 457 15.69 1.80 -33.90
N CYS A 458 15.55 2.19 -32.61
CA CYS A 458 14.40 2.90 -32.07
C CYS A 458 14.80 4.34 -31.69
N SER A 459 14.56 5.30 -32.60
CA SER A 459 14.90 6.71 -32.35
C SER A 459 14.17 7.32 -31.15
N PRO A 460 12.89 7.00 -30.84
CA PRO A 460 12.27 7.46 -29.61
C PRO A 460 12.98 6.97 -28.34
N LEU A 461 13.39 5.70 -28.30
CA LEU A 461 14.14 5.19 -27.14
C LEU A 461 15.50 5.91 -27.03
N LYS A 462 16.19 6.14 -28.15
CA LYS A 462 17.45 6.91 -28.15
C LYS A 462 17.25 8.29 -27.57
N ALA A 463 16.26 9.06 -28.03
CA ALA A 463 15.98 10.40 -27.55
C ALA A 463 15.62 10.42 -26.05
N GLY A 464 14.86 9.44 -25.57
CA GLY A 464 14.55 9.26 -24.17
C GLY A 464 15.78 8.98 -23.30
N LEU A 465 16.68 8.09 -23.75
CA LEU A 465 17.93 7.77 -23.06
C LEU A 465 18.88 8.97 -23.06
N ASP A 466 19.02 9.69 -24.18
CA ASP A 466 19.85 10.89 -24.28
C ASP A 466 19.36 12.01 -23.33
N THR A 467 18.04 12.06 -23.09
CA THR A 467 17.43 13.11 -22.23
C THR A 467 17.50 12.75 -20.76
N TRP A 468 17.27 11.49 -20.39
CA TRP A 468 17.05 11.10 -18.98
C TRP A 468 17.96 9.98 -18.48
N GLY A 469 18.82 9.41 -19.33
CA GLY A 469 19.63 8.23 -18.97
C GLY A 469 20.45 8.39 -17.70
N ASP A 470 20.93 9.60 -17.42
CA ASP A 470 21.75 9.94 -16.25
C ASP A 470 20.92 10.44 -15.04
N ILE A 471 19.60 10.53 -15.19
CA ILE A 471 18.74 11.00 -14.10
C ILE A 471 18.50 9.88 -13.11
N SER A 472 18.93 10.10 -11.87
CA SER A 472 18.69 9.23 -10.73
C SER A 472 18.30 10.03 -9.49
N PHE A 473 17.56 9.39 -8.58
CA PHE A 473 17.11 10.01 -7.33
C PHE A 473 17.78 9.31 -6.14
N ASN A 474 19.08 9.54 -5.97
CA ASN A 474 19.94 8.86 -4.97
C ASN A 474 19.87 9.56 -3.60
N TYR A 475 18.67 9.71 -3.05
CA TYR A 475 18.47 10.19 -1.69
C TYR A 475 18.34 9.01 -0.72
N GLU A 476 18.84 9.19 0.50
CA GLU A 476 18.65 8.20 1.56
C GLU A 476 17.16 8.09 1.92
N SER A 477 16.68 6.86 2.04
CA SER A 477 15.32 6.58 2.51
C SER A 477 15.23 6.85 4.02
N THR A 478 14.14 7.49 4.43
CA THR A 478 13.84 7.72 5.85
C THR A 478 13.31 6.43 6.50
N ASP A 479 12.46 5.72 5.79
CA ASP A 479 11.88 4.45 6.23
C ASP A 479 12.65 3.28 5.58
N SER A 480 13.74 2.86 6.23
CA SER A 480 14.58 1.71 5.84
C SER A 480 14.40 0.55 6.82
N PRO A 481 14.74 -0.70 6.44
CA PRO A 481 14.71 -1.84 7.36
C PRO A 481 15.61 -1.60 8.57
N ASP A 482 15.21 -2.13 9.73
CA ASP A 482 16.03 -2.11 10.94
C ASP A 482 17.06 -3.24 10.97
N TYR A 483 16.79 -4.29 10.19
CA TYR A 483 17.65 -5.45 10.03
C TYR A 483 18.18 -5.46 8.60
N VAL A 484 19.50 -5.38 8.47
CA VAL A 484 20.18 -5.43 7.18
C VAL A 484 20.85 -6.79 7.06
N VAL A 485 20.61 -7.50 5.96
CA VAL A 485 21.39 -8.69 5.63
C VAL A 485 22.81 -8.23 5.31
N THR A 486 23.76 -8.50 6.20
CA THR A 486 25.16 -8.34 5.85
C THR A 486 25.47 -9.32 4.74
N PRO A 487 25.96 -8.89 3.56
CA PRO A 487 26.38 -9.83 2.55
C PRO A 487 27.42 -10.77 3.19
N THR A 488 27.08 -12.06 3.26
CA THR A 488 28.09 -13.05 3.58
C THR A 488 29.12 -12.97 2.46
N THR A 489 30.29 -12.43 2.74
CA THR A 489 31.45 -12.56 1.89
C THR A 489 31.72 -14.06 1.77
N SER A 490 31.17 -14.69 0.74
CA SER A 490 31.61 -16.01 0.33
C SER A 490 33.03 -15.84 -0.21
N THR A 491 33.96 -16.28 0.61
CA THR A 491 35.34 -16.53 0.18
C THR A 491 35.39 -17.52 -0.97
#